data_2707a43275c001ce16868346ea1748a4
#
_entry.id   2707a43275c001ce16868346ea1748a4
#
_cell.length_a   1.000
_cell.length_b   1.000
_cell.length_c   1.000
_cell.angle_alpha   90.00
_cell.angle_beta   90.00
_cell.angle_gamma   90.00
#
_symmetry.space_group_name_H-M   'P 1'
#
loop_
_entity.id
_entity.type
_entity.pdbx_description
1 polymer ?
#
loop_
_entity_poly.entity_id
_entity_poly.type
_entity_poly.pdbx_seq_one_letter_code
_entity_poly.pdbx_strand_id
1 'polypeptide(L)'
;MTNGFLSPEESLEKLWPLERWRGVTLVASVSGGADSVAMLRLLEDRNRSQNNRASIVVAHFNHQLRGAESDQDEQFVRRLAAELGLVCVVQRSDRKMDGRSAVDIKVENVPAFPNEDESVQEDFRVKELGDVSGTLPQSAPVFSGSSSGSSSGSSSGSSSGSEELWRQERYRFLEQAANRLGARYVVLGHHAEDRVETLVHHLFRGTGIEGLTALRPFRSMGEELVIARPLLLASRQTVREYLRSIDQAFREDSSNNHRGFTRNRLRHELLPAIEEAGYTHYAQSLLRLADQATEIQQWLDAIANEHFEALVSIERTPTAGDSAAIVRLAREPLGGLSWPVQRAILSRIWKELNWSLGAMTQTHWLELRKLIASGMMGAFHLPGAIEVKCDGRALTLRKS
;
A
#
# COMPACT_ATOMS: atom_id res chain seq x y z
N MET A 1 -6.11 -30.74 9.39
CA MET A 1 -6.18 -30.66 7.92
C MET A 1 -5.97 -29.20 7.55
N THR A 2 -4.87 -28.89 6.91
CA THR A 2 -4.56 -27.52 6.50
C THR A 2 -5.61 -27.05 5.51
N ASN A 3 -6.39 -26.04 5.87
CA ASN A 3 -7.54 -25.50 5.13
C ASN A 3 -7.16 -24.84 3.76
N GLY A 4 -6.28 -25.44 2.97
CA GLY A 4 -5.88 -24.93 1.66
C GLY A 4 -5.00 -23.67 1.67
N PHE A 5 -4.56 -23.20 2.84
CA PHE A 5 -3.58 -22.15 2.99
C PHE A 5 -2.17 -22.72 3.07
N LEU A 6 -1.21 -21.98 2.53
CA LEU A 6 0.20 -22.35 2.58
C LEU A 6 0.80 -22.06 3.96
N SER A 7 1.95 -22.70 4.26
CA SER A 7 2.77 -22.25 5.37
C SER A 7 3.36 -20.86 5.07
N PRO A 8 3.79 -20.10 6.07
CA PRO A 8 4.45 -18.83 5.84
C PRO A 8 5.69 -18.93 4.94
N GLU A 9 6.47 -20.02 5.08
CA GLU A 9 7.65 -20.31 4.26
C GLU A 9 7.28 -20.55 2.81
N GLU A 10 6.27 -21.40 2.56
CA GLU A 10 5.76 -21.68 1.21
C GLU A 10 5.14 -20.41 0.57
N SER A 11 4.46 -19.60 1.36
CA SER A 11 3.90 -18.32 0.90
C SER A 11 5.01 -17.36 0.46
N LEU A 12 6.06 -17.19 1.27
CA LEU A 12 7.22 -16.36 0.94
C LEU A 12 7.89 -16.87 -0.34
N GLU A 13 8.20 -18.16 -0.42
CA GLU A 13 8.89 -18.76 -1.58
C GLU A 13 8.10 -18.60 -2.87
N LYS A 14 6.78 -18.85 -2.81
CA LYS A 14 5.90 -18.75 -3.98
C LYS A 14 5.68 -17.32 -4.47
N LEU A 15 5.49 -16.36 -3.54
CA LEU A 15 5.19 -14.98 -3.89
C LEU A 15 6.45 -14.17 -4.15
N TRP A 16 7.50 -14.42 -3.37
CA TRP A 16 8.69 -13.57 -3.37
C TRP A 16 9.96 -14.40 -3.15
N PRO A 17 10.35 -15.21 -4.16
CA PRO A 17 11.54 -16.04 -4.08
C PRO A 17 12.81 -15.21 -3.87
N LEU A 18 13.80 -15.84 -3.27
CA LEU A 18 15.00 -15.20 -2.73
C LEU A 18 15.78 -14.37 -3.77
N GLU A 19 15.79 -14.80 -5.03
CA GLU A 19 16.47 -14.14 -6.14
C GLU A 19 15.99 -12.71 -6.38
N ARG A 20 14.72 -12.42 -6.04
CA ARG A 20 14.11 -11.09 -6.24
C ARG A 20 14.56 -10.05 -5.23
N TRP A 21 15.15 -10.47 -4.11
CA TRP A 21 15.58 -9.56 -3.05
C TRP A 21 17.01 -9.81 -2.56
N ARG A 22 17.81 -10.51 -3.38
CA ARG A 22 19.23 -10.72 -3.11
C ARG A 22 20.01 -9.41 -3.16
N GLY A 23 20.79 -9.14 -2.09
CA GLY A 23 21.70 -8.00 -2.04
C GLY A 23 21.05 -6.63 -2.04
N VAL A 24 19.73 -6.55 -1.78
CA VAL A 24 19.00 -5.27 -1.73
C VAL A 24 18.66 -4.88 -0.28
N THR A 25 18.40 -3.60 -0.06
CA THR A 25 17.91 -3.12 1.24
C THR A 25 16.39 -3.27 1.31
N LEU A 26 15.90 -3.82 2.45
CA LEU A 26 14.50 -4.03 2.78
C LEU A 26 14.14 -3.25 4.05
N VAL A 27 13.02 -2.56 4.06
CA VAL A 27 12.43 -1.98 5.26
C VAL A 27 11.27 -2.86 5.72
N ALA A 28 11.45 -3.64 6.79
CA ALA A 28 10.44 -4.50 7.38
C ALA A 28 9.60 -3.72 8.39
N SER A 29 8.31 -3.51 8.09
CA SER A 29 7.37 -2.83 9.02
C SER A 29 6.94 -3.79 10.12
N VAL A 30 7.38 -3.54 11.35
CA VAL A 30 7.15 -4.43 12.50
C VAL A 30 6.37 -3.69 13.58
N SER A 31 5.16 -4.16 13.87
CA SER A 31 4.31 -3.62 14.95
C SER A 31 4.52 -4.33 16.30
N GLY A 32 5.18 -5.48 16.32
CA GLY A 32 5.27 -6.38 17.46
C GLY A 32 4.23 -7.51 17.47
N GLY A 33 3.17 -7.39 16.69
CA GLY A 33 2.14 -8.43 16.54
C GLY A 33 2.62 -9.64 15.72
N ALA A 34 1.93 -10.77 15.90
CA ALA A 34 2.31 -12.08 15.34
C ALA A 34 2.71 -12.03 13.86
N ASP A 35 1.89 -11.39 13.02
CA ASP A 35 2.08 -11.40 11.57
C ASP A 35 3.36 -10.66 11.14
N SER A 36 3.63 -9.51 11.77
CA SER A 36 4.83 -8.72 11.49
C SER A 36 6.11 -9.36 12.05
N VAL A 37 6.00 -10.03 13.19
CA VAL A 37 7.11 -10.78 13.81
C VAL A 37 7.44 -12.01 12.97
N ALA A 38 6.44 -12.77 12.54
CA ALA A 38 6.64 -13.93 11.67
C ALA A 38 7.29 -13.54 10.33
N MET A 39 6.82 -12.45 9.71
CA MET A 39 7.43 -11.90 8.51
C MET A 39 8.91 -11.57 8.71
N LEU A 40 9.25 -10.86 9.80
CA LEU A 40 10.63 -10.50 10.10
C LEU A 40 11.52 -11.73 10.31
N ARG A 41 11.06 -12.70 11.11
CA ARG A 41 11.79 -13.94 11.38
C ARG A 41 12.06 -14.75 10.11
N LEU A 42 11.05 -14.88 9.25
CA LEU A 42 11.18 -15.56 7.97
C LEU A 42 12.20 -14.90 7.04
N LEU A 43 12.16 -13.56 6.93
CA LEU A 43 13.09 -12.82 6.10
C LEU A 43 14.52 -12.98 6.62
N GLU A 44 14.71 -12.85 7.94
CA GLU A 44 16.02 -12.97 8.58
C GLU A 44 16.59 -14.39 8.42
N ASP A 45 15.78 -15.43 8.71
CA ASP A 45 16.19 -16.82 8.57
C ASP A 45 16.60 -17.15 7.13
N ARG A 46 15.80 -16.76 6.14
CA ARG A 46 16.12 -16.95 4.72
C ARG A 46 17.35 -16.16 4.28
N ASN A 47 17.50 -14.92 4.76
CA ASN A 47 18.67 -14.10 4.46
C ASN A 47 19.95 -14.74 4.98
N ARG A 48 19.93 -15.25 6.23
CA ARG A 48 21.07 -15.86 6.89
C ARG A 48 21.38 -17.26 6.35
N SER A 49 20.38 -18.15 6.28
CA SER A 49 20.58 -19.55 5.90
C SER A 49 21.07 -19.73 4.46
N GLN A 50 20.70 -18.81 3.56
CA GLN A 50 21.06 -18.87 2.14
C GLN A 50 22.09 -17.81 1.72
N ASN A 51 22.72 -17.12 2.68
CA ASN A 51 23.72 -16.07 2.44
C ASN A 51 23.25 -15.06 1.38
N ASN A 52 22.02 -14.57 1.54
CA ASN A 52 21.35 -13.72 0.54
C ASN A 52 21.97 -12.32 0.45
N ARG A 53 22.66 -11.84 1.50
CA ARG A 53 23.28 -10.52 1.60
C ARG A 53 22.31 -9.34 1.48
N ALA A 54 21.03 -9.55 1.75
CA ALA A 54 20.09 -8.45 1.83
C ALA A 54 20.30 -7.69 3.15
N SER A 55 20.19 -6.36 3.10
CA SER A 55 20.17 -5.52 4.30
C SER A 55 18.73 -5.39 4.78
N ILE A 56 18.40 -5.95 5.96
CA ILE A 56 17.07 -5.88 6.55
C ILE A 56 17.07 -4.82 7.65
N VAL A 57 16.24 -3.78 7.49
CA VAL A 57 16.04 -2.74 8.49
C VAL A 57 14.64 -2.87 9.06
N VAL A 58 14.53 -2.96 10.39
CA VAL A 58 13.25 -2.98 11.10
C VAL A 58 12.73 -1.55 11.21
N ALA A 59 11.48 -1.32 10.81
CA ALA A 59 10.79 -0.04 10.95
C ALA A 59 9.55 -0.19 11.83
N HIS A 60 9.52 0.56 12.94
CA HIS A 60 8.39 0.59 13.87
C HIS A 60 7.79 1.98 13.96
N PHE A 61 6.46 2.08 13.80
CA PHE A 61 5.70 3.31 13.98
C PHE A 61 4.85 3.22 15.24
N ASN A 62 5.21 4.00 16.28
CA ASN A 62 4.47 4.07 17.52
C ASN A 62 3.39 5.14 17.43
N HIS A 63 2.14 4.72 17.29
CA HIS A 63 0.97 5.61 17.21
C HIS A 63 0.64 6.33 18.51
N GLN A 64 1.23 5.94 19.64
CA GLN A 64 0.98 6.48 20.99
C GLN A 64 -0.49 6.46 21.45
N LEU A 65 -1.31 5.57 20.87
CA LEU A 65 -2.75 5.51 21.13
C LEU A 65 -3.09 4.87 22.47
N ARG A 66 -2.22 3.98 22.97
CA ARG A 66 -2.44 3.16 24.16
C ARG A 66 -1.47 3.50 25.31
N GLY A 67 -0.81 4.66 25.26
CA GLY A 67 0.14 5.09 26.28
C GLY A 67 1.22 4.03 26.54
N ALA A 68 1.32 3.52 27.77
CA ALA A 68 2.36 2.57 28.19
C ALA A 68 2.38 1.25 27.37
N GLU A 69 1.26 0.76 26.87
CA GLU A 69 1.24 -0.43 25.99
C GLU A 69 1.96 -0.17 24.66
N SER A 70 1.74 1.00 24.05
CA SER A 70 2.44 1.38 22.81
C SER A 70 3.94 1.49 23.03
N ASP A 71 4.39 1.98 24.20
CA ASP A 71 5.82 2.03 24.55
C ASP A 71 6.39 0.63 24.80
N GLN A 72 5.63 -0.29 25.39
CA GLN A 72 6.04 -1.68 25.53
C GLN A 72 6.17 -2.40 24.20
N ASP A 73 5.28 -2.12 23.22
CA ASP A 73 5.37 -2.68 21.87
C ASP A 73 6.64 -2.18 21.17
N GLU A 74 6.94 -0.88 21.28
CA GLU A 74 8.20 -0.31 20.78
C GLU A 74 9.42 -0.97 21.40
N GLN A 75 9.44 -1.12 22.74
CA GLN A 75 10.54 -1.79 23.43
C GLN A 75 10.71 -3.25 23.02
N PHE A 76 9.60 -3.97 22.78
CA PHE A 76 9.64 -5.34 22.28
C PHE A 76 10.28 -5.39 20.89
N VAL A 77 9.86 -4.53 19.98
CA VAL A 77 10.42 -4.50 18.62
C VAL A 77 11.90 -4.14 18.62
N ARG A 78 12.33 -3.19 19.45
CA ARG A 78 13.74 -2.83 19.61
C ARG A 78 14.59 -4.00 20.12
N ARG A 79 14.09 -4.74 21.12
CA ARG A 79 14.77 -5.94 21.65
C ARG A 79 14.87 -7.02 20.58
N LEU A 80 13.78 -7.31 19.88
CA LEU A 80 13.76 -8.31 18.82
C LEU A 80 14.76 -7.95 17.70
N ALA A 81 14.82 -6.69 17.28
CA ALA A 81 15.79 -6.24 16.29
C ALA A 81 17.23 -6.41 16.78
N ALA A 82 17.51 -6.07 18.06
CA ALA A 82 18.83 -6.25 18.67
C ALA A 82 19.24 -7.72 18.75
N GLU A 83 18.33 -8.62 19.17
CA GLU A 83 18.55 -10.07 19.24
C GLU A 83 18.87 -10.66 17.85
N LEU A 84 18.29 -10.11 16.79
CA LEU A 84 18.55 -10.51 15.40
C LEU A 84 19.76 -9.83 14.79
N GLY A 85 20.39 -8.86 15.48
CA GLY A 85 21.49 -8.05 14.94
C GLY A 85 21.08 -7.10 13.82
N LEU A 86 19.79 -6.67 13.81
CA LEU A 86 19.22 -5.82 12.77
C LEU A 86 19.14 -4.35 13.22
N VAL A 87 19.35 -3.43 12.28
CA VAL A 87 19.09 -2.00 12.49
C VAL A 87 17.60 -1.77 12.72
N CYS A 88 17.26 -0.91 13.69
CA CYS A 88 15.88 -0.54 14.00
C CYS A 88 15.70 0.96 13.88
N VAL A 89 14.73 1.38 13.07
CA VAL A 89 14.28 2.77 12.96
C VAL A 89 12.89 2.91 13.54
N VAL A 90 12.70 3.90 14.40
CA VAL A 90 11.44 4.12 15.10
C VAL A 90 11.00 5.56 14.93
N GLN A 91 9.70 5.73 14.67
CA GLN A 91 9.03 7.03 14.73
C GLN A 91 7.84 6.95 15.65
N ARG A 92 7.65 7.99 16.45
CA ARG A 92 6.46 8.21 17.29
C ARG A 92 5.55 9.23 16.62
N SER A 93 4.23 9.05 16.74
CA SER A 93 3.27 10.04 16.26
C SER A 93 3.29 11.26 17.17
N ASP A 94 3.61 12.44 16.61
CA ASP A 94 3.51 13.70 17.34
C ASP A 94 2.06 14.17 17.37
N ARG A 95 1.41 14.12 18.54
CA ARG A 95 0.02 14.56 18.75
C ARG A 95 -0.18 16.09 18.70
N LYS A 96 0.82 16.88 18.41
CA LYS A 96 0.64 18.30 18.16
C LYS A 96 0.05 18.51 16.77
N MET A 97 -1.24 18.79 16.72
CA MET A 97 -2.07 18.99 15.53
C MET A 97 -1.71 20.25 14.70
N ASP A 98 -0.49 20.68 14.68
CA ASP A 98 -0.06 21.93 14.02
C ASP A 98 0.51 21.73 12.61
N GLY A 99 0.18 20.62 11.95
CA GLY A 99 0.45 20.43 10.52
C GLY A 99 1.93 20.42 10.09
N ARG A 100 2.87 20.50 11.02
CA ARG A 100 4.32 20.46 10.79
C ARG A 100 4.94 19.37 11.65
N SER A 101 4.94 18.15 11.16
CA SER A 101 5.65 17.04 11.80
C SER A 101 7.11 17.09 11.37
N ALA A 102 7.99 17.49 12.27
CA ALA A 102 9.41 17.20 12.12
C ALA A 102 9.59 15.70 12.36
N VAL A 103 10.05 14.97 11.34
CA VAL A 103 10.28 13.52 11.41
C VAL A 103 11.61 13.29 12.12
N ASP A 104 11.56 13.06 13.43
CA ASP A 104 12.73 12.61 14.20
C ASP A 104 12.85 11.07 14.07
N ILE A 105 13.58 10.61 13.05
CA ILE A 105 13.86 9.18 12.86
C ILE A 105 15.05 8.83 13.75
N LYS A 106 14.80 8.17 14.87
CA LYS A 106 15.86 7.60 15.70
C LYS A 106 16.36 6.30 15.09
N VAL A 107 17.62 6.27 14.71
CA VAL A 107 18.31 5.07 14.25
C VAL A 107 19.08 4.48 15.44
N GLU A 108 18.80 3.23 15.80
CA GLU A 108 19.46 2.52 16.88
C GLU A 108 20.02 1.17 16.38
N ASN A 109 21.05 0.67 17.04
CA ASN A 109 21.72 -0.59 16.70
C ASN A 109 22.27 -0.63 15.28
N VAL A 110 23.25 0.22 14.97
CA VAL A 110 24.11 0.03 13.80
C VAL A 110 25.12 -1.04 14.18
N PRO A 111 24.99 -2.31 13.71
CA PRO A 111 26.01 -3.30 13.95
C PRO A 111 27.30 -2.84 13.28
N ALA A 112 28.47 -3.03 13.96
CA ALA A 112 29.75 -2.94 13.29
C ALA A 112 29.77 -4.06 12.24
N PHE A 113 29.69 -3.72 10.96
CA PHE A 113 29.82 -4.69 9.88
C PHE A 113 31.21 -5.36 9.97
N PRO A 114 31.27 -6.69 9.96
CA PRO A 114 32.56 -7.37 9.87
C PRO A 114 33.13 -7.18 8.47
N ASN A 115 34.14 -6.34 8.36
CA ASN A 115 35.22 -6.29 7.39
C ASN A 115 34.94 -6.28 5.87
N GLU A 116 35.71 -5.38 5.24
CA GLU A 116 36.28 -5.38 3.90
C GLU A 116 35.49 -4.65 2.79
N ASP A 117 35.10 -3.40 3.07
CA ASP A 117 35.29 -2.31 2.10
C ASP A 117 35.02 -0.97 2.80
N GLU A 118 36.08 -0.19 3.04
CA GLU A 118 35.99 1.15 3.65
C GLU A 118 35.05 2.09 2.83
N SER A 119 34.85 1.82 1.54
CA SER A 119 33.96 2.58 0.68
C SER A 119 32.46 2.36 1.01
N VAL A 120 32.11 1.18 1.55
CA VAL A 120 30.71 0.87 1.98
C VAL A 120 30.45 1.42 3.39
N GLN A 121 31.49 1.55 4.23
CA GLN A 121 31.36 2.16 5.56
C GLN A 121 31.14 3.68 5.51
N GLU A 122 31.63 4.37 4.47
CA GLU A 122 31.35 5.81 4.30
C GLU A 122 29.93 6.09 3.84
N ASP A 123 29.30 5.20 3.06
CA ASP A 123 27.91 5.33 2.64
C ASP A 123 26.91 4.95 3.77
N PHE A 124 27.29 4.08 4.71
CA PHE A 124 26.49 3.69 5.88
C PHE A 124 26.82 4.46 7.17
N ARG A 125 27.97 5.11 7.27
CA ARG A 125 28.07 6.22 8.19
C ARG A 125 27.02 7.21 7.73
N VAL A 126 25.85 7.15 8.40
CA VAL A 126 24.88 8.22 8.45
C VAL A 126 25.69 9.48 8.30
N LYS A 127 25.65 10.14 7.15
CA LYS A 127 26.02 11.54 7.04
C LYS A 127 25.41 12.13 8.28
N GLU A 128 26.22 12.48 9.26
CA GLU A 128 25.76 13.01 10.54
C GLU A 128 24.59 13.89 10.19
N LEU A 129 23.41 13.53 10.68
CA LEU A 129 22.20 14.28 10.48
C LEU A 129 22.46 15.62 11.16
N GLY A 130 23.21 16.48 10.44
CA GLY A 130 23.37 17.86 10.83
C GLY A 130 21.97 18.40 11.02
N ASP A 131 21.79 19.08 12.12
CA ASP A 131 20.61 19.80 12.53
C ASP A 131 20.03 20.56 11.31
N VAL A 132 19.13 19.89 10.54
CA VAL A 132 18.47 20.48 9.39
C VAL A 132 17.17 21.08 9.87
N SER A 133 17.28 22.18 10.62
CA SER A 133 16.22 23.18 10.73
C SER A 133 16.06 23.96 9.41
N GLY A 134 16.10 23.24 8.29
CA GLY A 134 15.89 23.75 6.96
C GLY A 134 14.45 23.49 6.54
N THR A 135 13.73 24.56 6.26
CA THR A 135 12.40 24.59 5.64
C THR A 135 12.38 23.66 4.42
N LEU A 136 11.66 22.53 4.53
CA LEU A 136 11.45 21.61 3.44
C LEU A 136 10.65 22.28 2.31
N PRO A 137 10.95 22.04 1.03
CA PRO A 137 10.09 22.45 -0.07
C PRO A 137 8.71 21.81 0.09
N GLN A 138 7.66 22.60 -0.12
CA GLN A 138 6.24 22.28 0.12
C GLN A 138 5.63 21.35 -0.95
N SER A 139 6.36 20.41 -1.53
CA SER A 139 5.85 19.54 -2.58
C SER A 139 6.34 18.10 -2.43
N ALA A 140 5.80 17.40 -1.42
CA ALA A 140 5.74 15.95 -1.48
C ALA A 140 4.32 15.55 -1.89
N PRO A 141 4.13 14.68 -2.91
CA PRO A 141 2.80 14.27 -3.33
C PRO A 141 2.08 13.57 -2.18
N VAL A 142 0.96 14.12 -1.77
CA VAL A 142 0.05 13.48 -0.82
C VAL A 142 -0.50 12.24 -1.49
N PHE A 143 -0.10 11.07 -1.02
CA PHE A 143 -0.68 9.81 -1.42
C PHE A 143 -2.15 9.78 -0.98
N SER A 144 -3.05 10.26 -1.81
CA SER A 144 -4.48 10.04 -1.65
C SER A 144 -4.80 8.60 -2.07
N GLY A 145 -4.55 7.65 -1.15
CA GLY A 145 -5.21 6.36 -1.21
C GLY A 145 -6.71 6.64 -1.11
N SER A 146 -7.40 6.57 -2.25
CA SER A 146 -8.78 6.93 -2.42
C SER A 146 -9.72 6.14 -1.51
N SER A 147 -10.14 6.76 -0.42
CA SER A 147 -11.39 6.47 0.26
C SER A 147 -12.06 7.79 0.62
N SER A 148 -12.53 8.52 -0.39
CA SER A 148 -13.41 9.67 -0.20
C SER A 148 -14.79 9.35 -0.72
N GLY A 149 -15.62 8.78 0.15
CA GLY A 149 -17.06 8.88 0.03
C GLY A 149 -17.51 10.09 0.82
N SER A 150 -17.73 11.24 0.20
CA SER A 150 -18.50 12.32 0.78
C SER A 150 -19.97 11.96 0.65
N SER A 151 -20.56 11.39 1.69
CA SER A 151 -22.00 11.40 1.91
C SER A 151 -22.33 12.48 2.91
N SER A 152 -22.98 13.53 2.47
CA SER A 152 -23.76 14.44 3.32
C SER A 152 -24.87 13.66 4.00
N GLY A 153 -24.75 13.46 5.32
CA GLY A 153 -25.79 12.78 6.10
C GLY A 153 -25.30 12.43 7.51
N SER A 154 -25.68 13.26 8.50
CA SER A 154 -25.85 12.99 9.93
C SER A 154 -24.74 12.23 10.69
N SER A 155 -23.98 12.97 11.49
CA SER A 155 -23.45 12.68 12.85
C SER A 155 -23.41 11.22 13.31
N SER A 156 -22.40 10.43 12.90
CA SER A 156 -21.83 9.28 13.64
C SER A 156 -20.50 8.79 13.03
N GLY A 157 -19.57 9.69 12.70
CA GLY A 157 -18.43 9.40 11.84
C GLY A 157 -17.04 9.80 12.35
N SER A 158 -16.78 9.85 13.68
CA SER A 158 -15.47 10.30 14.19
C SER A 158 -14.36 9.24 14.21
N SER A 159 -14.66 7.94 14.09
CA SER A 159 -13.66 6.87 14.20
C SER A 159 -12.99 6.45 12.87
N SER A 160 -13.71 6.56 11.75
CA SER A 160 -13.20 6.15 10.42
C SER A 160 -12.16 7.13 9.86
N GLY A 161 -12.26 8.42 10.16
CA GLY A 161 -11.31 9.43 9.71
C GLY A 161 -9.94 9.34 10.42
N SER A 162 -9.95 8.95 11.68
CA SER A 162 -8.71 8.81 12.46
C SER A 162 -7.85 7.62 12.02
N GLU A 163 -8.48 6.47 11.70
CA GLU A 163 -7.76 5.27 11.23
C GLU A 163 -7.03 5.53 9.92
N GLU A 164 -7.69 6.21 8.99
CA GLU A 164 -7.07 6.55 7.71
C GLU A 164 -5.90 7.52 7.85
N LEU A 165 -6.01 8.51 8.75
CA LEU A 165 -4.90 9.44 9.05
C LEU A 165 -3.70 8.70 9.62
N TRP A 166 -3.89 7.79 10.59
CA TRP A 166 -2.79 7.00 11.17
C TRP A 166 -2.16 6.04 10.16
N ARG A 167 -2.98 5.49 9.27
CA ARG A 167 -2.49 4.69 8.16
C ARG A 167 -1.61 5.54 7.22
N GLN A 168 -2.02 6.75 6.88
CA GLN A 168 -1.27 7.67 6.02
C GLN A 168 0.05 8.08 6.68
N GLU A 169 0.07 8.42 7.97
CA GLU A 169 1.29 8.75 8.71
C GLU A 169 2.28 7.57 8.71
N ARG A 170 1.80 6.37 8.99
CA ARG A 170 2.63 5.17 8.96
C ARG A 170 3.22 4.92 7.56
N TYR A 171 2.43 5.04 6.50
CA TYR A 171 2.95 4.86 5.14
C TYR A 171 3.95 5.94 4.77
N ARG A 172 3.74 7.19 5.15
CA ARG A 172 4.69 8.29 4.95
C ARG A 172 6.02 8.02 5.67
N PHE A 173 5.97 7.57 6.91
CA PHE A 173 7.17 7.17 7.65
C PHE A 173 7.94 6.05 6.94
N LEU A 174 7.24 4.99 6.52
CA LEU A 174 7.87 3.86 5.84
C LEU A 174 8.53 4.28 4.52
N GLU A 175 7.87 5.14 3.75
CA GLU A 175 8.41 5.71 2.51
C GLU A 175 9.66 6.55 2.77
N GLN A 176 9.61 7.45 3.75
CA GLN A 176 10.75 8.27 4.11
C GLN A 176 11.94 7.45 4.62
N ALA A 177 11.68 6.45 5.47
CA ALA A 177 12.71 5.53 5.95
C ALA A 177 13.33 4.75 4.78
N ALA A 178 12.50 4.21 3.88
CA ALA A 178 12.96 3.46 2.73
C ALA A 178 13.81 4.31 1.78
N ASN A 179 13.37 5.51 1.45
CA ASN A 179 14.10 6.42 0.57
C ASN A 179 15.45 6.85 1.16
N ARG A 180 15.50 7.13 2.48
CA ARG A 180 16.76 7.50 3.16
C ARG A 180 17.78 6.36 3.21
N LEU A 181 17.28 5.11 3.28
CA LEU A 181 18.11 3.90 3.35
C LEU A 181 18.41 3.29 1.98
N GLY A 182 17.96 3.90 0.89
CA GLY A 182 18.09 3.33 -0.46
C GLY A 182 17.39 1.98 -0.58
N ALA A 183 16.30 1.75 0.16
CA ALA A 183 15.62 0.48 0.18
C ALA A 183 14.78 0.27 -1.10
N ARG A 184 14.85 -0.93 -1.65
CA ARG A 184 14.03 -1.37 -2.80
C ARG A 184 12.62 -1.76 -2.39
N TYR A 185 12.46 -2.30 -1.18
CA TYR A 185 11.18 -2.85 -0.71
C TYR A 185 10.82 -2.36 0.68
N VAL A 186 9.52 -2.07 0.87
CA VAL A 186 8.85 -2.00 2.17
C VAL A 186 8.06 -3.29 2.36
N VAL A 187 8.33 -4.05 3.40
CA VAL A 187 7.71 -5.37 3.62
C VAL A 187 6.67 -5.28 4.73
N LEU A 188 5.47 -5.79 4.44
CA LEU A 188 4.32 -5.77 5.34
C LEU A 188 3.82 -7.19 5.62
N GLY A 189 3.53 -7.49 6.89
CA GLY A 189 3.05 -8.78 7.36
C GLY A 189 1.54 -9.02 7.13
N HIS A 190 0.98 -8.64 5.98
CA HIS A 190 -0.40 -8.96 5.66
C HIS A 190 -0.55 -10.44 5.27
N HIS A 191 -1.61 -11.09 5.74
CA HIS A 191 -1.93 -12.51 5.50
C HIS A 191 -3.24 -12.69 4.70
N ALA A 192 -3.65 -13.93 4.48
CA ALA A 192 -4.79 -14.26 3.63
C ALA A 192 -6.11 -13.65 4.10
N GLU A 193 -6.38 -13.68 5.39
CA GLU A 193 -7.60 -13.09 5.96
C GLU A 193 -7.66 -11.57 5.77
N ASP A 194 -6.51 -10.85 5.82
CA ASP A 194 -6.47 -9.42 5.50
C ASP A 194 -6.91 -9.14 4.06
N ARG A 195 -6.56 -10.05 3.13
CA ARG A 195 -6.99 -9.98 1.74
C ARG A 195 -8.49 -10.19 1.60
N VAL A 196 -9.05 -11.17 2.32
CA VAL A 196 -10.50 -11.42 2.38
C VAL A 196 -11.24 -10.23 2.97
N GLU A 197 -10.80 -9.71 4.11
CA GLU A 197 -11.39 -8.53 4.75
C GLU A 197 -11.40 -7.32 3.81
N THR A 198 -10.29 -7.09 3.10
CA THR A 198 -10.18 -5.99 2.13
C THR A 198 -11.12 -6.19 0.96
N LEU A 199 -11.24 -7.41 0.42
CA LEU A 199 -12.16 -7.72 -0.66
C LEU A 199 -13.61 -7.48 -0.26
N VAL A 200 -14.04 -8.01 0.88
CA VAL A 200 -15.41 -7.86 1.40
C VAL A 200 -15.72 -6.38 1.64
N HIS A 201 -14.77 -5.63 2.21
CA HIS A 201 -14.92 -4.19 2.39
C HIS A 201 -15.11 -3.43 1.07
N HIS A 202 -14.36 -3.79 0.02
CA HIS A 202 -14.51 -3.21 -1.31
C HIS A 202 -15.84 -3.59 -1.96
N LEU A 203 -16.28 -4.84 -1.83
CA LEU A 203 -17.58 -5.31 -2.34
C LEU A 203 -18.73 -4.47 -1.79
N PHE A 204 -18.78 -4.26 -0.48
CA PHE A 204 -19.85 -3.49 0.16
C PHE A 204 -19.79 -1.98 -0.13
N ARG A 205 -18.62 -1.47 -0.51
CA ARG A 205 -18.49 -0.08 -0.96
C ARG A 205 -18.84 0.14 -2.44
N GLY A 206 -19.08 -0.93 -3.17
CA GLY A 206 -19.29 -0.87 -4.62
C GLY A 206 -17.98 -0.64 -5.35
N THR A 207 -17.37 -1.70 -5.86
CA THR A 207 -16.09 -1.62 -6.54
C THR A 207 -16.16 -2.18 -7.95
N GLY A 208 -15.21 -1.76 -8.82
CA GLY A 208 -14.94 -2.41 -10.10
C GLY A 208 -13.92 -3.54 -9.95
N ILE A 209 -13.49 -4.12 -11.09
CA ILE A 209 -12.52 -5.23 -11.14
C ILE A 209 -11.25 -4.90 -10.36
N GLU A 210 -10.72 -3.67 -10.48
CA GLU A 210 -9.51 -3.26 -9.77
C GLU A 210 -9.64 -3.41 -8.25
N GLY A 211 -10.76 -3.02 -7.65
CA GLY A 211 -10.96 -3.20 -6.21
C GLY A 211 -11.21 -4.64 -5.79
N LEU A 212 -11.70 -5.51 -6.70
CA LEU A 212 -11.82 -6.94 -6.46
C LEU A 212 -10.46 -7.65 -6.35
N THR A 213 -9.38 -7.07 -6.87
CA THR A 213 -8.02 -7.63 -6.68
C THR A 213 -7.58 -7.60 -5.23
N ALA A 214 -8.25 -6.83 -4.38
CA ALA A 214 -7.96 -6.65 -2.95
C ALA A 214 -6.48 -6.28 -2.67
N LEU A 215 -5.83 -6.96 -1.72
CA LEU A 215 -4.40 -6.81 -1.49
C LEU A 215 -3.61 -7.64 -2.50
N ARG A 216 -2.69 -6.99 -3.21
CA ARG A 216 -1.75 -7.66 -4.12
C ARG A 216 -0.44 -7.96 -3.39
N PRO A 217 0.29 -9.03 -3.78
CA PRO A 217 1.61 -9.35 -3.23
C PRO A 217 2.58 -8.17 -3.36
N PHE A 218 2.54 -7.47 -4.49
CA PHE A 218 3.35 -6.30 -4.77
C PHE A 218 2.51 -5.10 -5.14
N ARG A 219 2.94 -3.91 -4.70
CA ARG A 219 2.35 -2.62 -5.08
C ARG A 219 3.44 -1.55 -5.13
N SER A 220 3.53 -0.80 -6.23
CA SER A 220 4.44 0.36 -6.31
C SER A 220 4.11 1.40 -5.24
N MET A 221 5.14 2.02 -4.71
CA MET A 221 5.11 3.11 -3.74
C MET A 221 6.14 4.16 -4.19
N GLY A 222 5.71 5.07 -5.08
CA GLY A 222 6.64 5.93 -5.82
C GLY A 222 7.26 5.22 -7.03
N GLU A 223 8.36 5.78 -7.56
CA GLU A 223 8.98 5.32 -8.82
C GLU A 223 9.80 4.03 -8.63
N GLU A 224 10.58 3.93 -7.57
CA GLU A 224 11.51 2.82 -7.36
C GLU A 224 11.18 1.92 -6.18
N LEU A 225 10.31 2.36 -5.28
CA LEU A 225 9.95 1.64 -4.06
C LEU A 225 8.75 0.72 -4.28
N VAL A 226 8.83 -0.50 -3.78
CA VAL A 226 7.77 -1.52 -3.89
C VAL A 226 7.36 -2.02 -2.50
N ILE A 227 6.07 -2.03 -2.23
CA ILE A 227 5.51 -2.75 -1.08
C ILE A 227 5.44 -4.24 -1.42
N ALA A 228 6.03 -5.09 -0.58
CA ALA A 228 5.95 -6.54 -0.66
C ALA A 228 5.12 -7.11 0.51
N ARG A 229 4.32 -8.15 0.24
CA ARG A 229 3.48 -8.84 1.24
C ARG A 229 3.67 -10.34 1.10
N PRO A 230 4.73 -10.90 1.68
CA PRO A 230 5.10 -12.29 1.46
C PRO A 230 4.16 -13.30 2.09
N LEU A 231 3.32 -12.91 3.08
CA LEU A 231 2.45 -13.82 3.81
C LEU A 231 1.01 -13.91 3.26
N LEU A 232 0.70 -13.31 2.10
CA LEU A 232 -0.68 -13.22 1.57
C LEU A 232 -1.32 -14.56 1.23
N LEU A 233 -0.57 -15.66 1.16
CA LEU A 233 -1.09 -17.02 0.94
C LEU A 233 -1.12 -17.85 2.23
N ALA A 234 -0.56 -17.34 3.33
CA ALA A 234 -0.59 -17.95 4.65
C ALA A 234 -1.81 -17.46 5.44
N SER A 235 -2.38 -18.34 6.27
CA SER A 235 -3.45 -17.97 7.21
C SER A 235 -2.87 -17.43 8.51
N ARG A 236 -3.67 -16.69 9.29
CA ARG A 236 -3.31 -16.30 10.66
C ARG A 236 -2.96 -17.48 11.53
N GLN A 237 -3.65 -18.61 11.34
CA GLN A 237 -3.38 -19.83 12.08
C GLN A 237 -1.99 -20.37 11.75
N THR A 238 -1.64 -20.53 10.47
CA THR A 238 -0.32 -21.03 10.05
C THR A 238 0.82 -20.09 10.47
N VAL A 239 0.58 -18.77 10.46
CA VAL A 239 1.52 -17.77 10.98
C VAL A 239 1.80 -17.98 12.48
N ARG A 240 0.78 -18.18 13.29
CA ARG A 240 0.94 -18.45 14.74
C ARG A 240 1.58 -19.79 15.02
N GLU A 241 1.26 -20.83 14.23
CA GLU A 241 1.90 -22.16 14.31
C GLU A 241 3.39 -22.07 14.00
N TYR A 242 3.77 -21.32 12.97
CA TYR A 242 5.18 -21.05 12.64
C TYR A 242 5.91 -20.39 13.82
N LEU A 243 5.36 -19.32 14.41
CA LEU A 243 6.01 -18.65 15.56
C LEU A 243 6.18 -19.58 16.77
N ARG A 244 5.20 -20.45 17.04
CA ARG A 244 5.30 -21.46 18.10
C ARG A 244 6.40 -22.48 17.79
N SER A 245 6.53 -22.91 16.52
CA SER A 245 7.53 -23.90 16.12
C SER A 245 8.98 -23.44 16.31
N ILE A 246 9.20 -22.12 16.29
CA ILE A 246 10.52 -21.48 16.51
C ILE A 246 10.64 -20.83 17.87
N ASP A 247 9.70 -21.08 18.80
CA ASP A 247 9.63 -20.49 20.16
C ASP A 247 9.75 -18.95 20.16
N GLN A 248 9.15 -18.29 19.18
CA GLN A 248 9.20 -16.84 19.05
C GLN A 248 8.02 -16.16 19.71
N ALA A 249 8.29 -15.36 20.73
CA ALA A 249 7.28 -14.53 21.39
C ALA A 249 6.85 -13.37 20.48
N PHE A 250 5.59 -12.93 20.66
CA PHE A 250 5.02 -11.77 20.00
C PHE A 250 4.04 -11.04 20.95
N ARG A 251 3.64 -9.83 20.61
CA ARG A 251 2.69 -9.02 21.36
C ARG A 251 1.27 -9.23 20.84
N GLU A 252 0.30 -9.37 21.73
CA GLU A 252 -1.12 -9.33 21.36
C GLU A 252 -1.63 -7.89 21.47
N ASP A 253 -2.19 -7.40 20.35
CA ASP A 253 -2.72 -6.04 20.26
C ASP A 253 -4.14 -5.99 20.83
N SER A 254 -4.31 -5.35 22.01
CA SER A 254 -5.62 -5.18 22.66
C SER A 254 -6.60 -4.35 21.82
N SER A 255 -6.11 -3.51 20.90
CA SER A 255 -6.96 -2.70 19.99
C SER A 255 -7.69 -3.52 18.93
N ASN A 256 -7.28 -4.76 18.69
CA ASN A 256 -7.99 -5.69 17.78
C ASN A 256 -9.43 -5.98 18.23
N ASN A 257 -9.78 -5.70 19.51
CA ASN A 257 -11.11 -5.92 20.07
C ASN A 257 -12.02 -4.67 20.01
N HIS A 258 -11.54 -3.52 19.54
CA HIS A 258 -12.38 -2.33 19.43
C HIS A 258 -13.39 -2.45 18.27
N ARG A 259 -14.67 -2.68 18.62
CA ARG A 259 -15.80 -2.82 17.68
C ARG A 259 -16.14 -1.54 16.90
N GLY A 260 -15.52 -0.41 17.21
CA GLY A 260 -15.76 0.87 16.54
C GLY A 260 -15.28 0.94 15.08
N PHE A 261 -14.41 0.06 14.65
CA PHE A 261 -13.84 0.05 13.30
C PHE A 261 -14.59 -0.90 12.38
N THR A 262 -14.92 -0.45 11.18
CA THR A 262 -15.63 -1.26 10.17
C THR A 262 -14.92 -2.59 9.89
N ARG A 263 -13.58 -2.60 9.87
CA ARG A 263 -12.78 -3.79 9.64
C ARG A 263 -12.88 -4.81 10.78
N ASN A 264 -12.93 -4.34 12.03
CA ASN A 264 -13.12 -5.22 13.19
C ASN A 264 -14.53 -5.82 13.21
N ARG A 265 -15.56 -5.08 12.78
CA ARG A 265 -16.92 -5.61 12.63
C ARG A 265 -16.99 -6.69 11.53
N LEU A 266 -16.31 -6.49 10.41
CA LEU A 266 -16.19 -7.53 9.38
C LEU A 266 -15.59 -8.79 9.97
N ARG A 267 -14.47 -8.68 10.67
CA ARG A 267 -13.71 -9.80 11.26
C ARG A 267 -14.47 -10.55 12.36
N HIS A 268 -15.13 -9.84 13.25
CA HIS A 268 -15.71 -10.41 14.46
C HIS A 268 -17.22 -10.67 14.39
N GLU A 269 -17.91 -10.08 13.42
CA GLU A 269 -19.37 -10.23 13.30
C GLU A 269 -19.76 -10.86 11.95
N LEU A 270 -19.37 -10.26 10.81
CA LEU A 270 -19.86 -10.68 9.51
C LEU A 270 -19.23 -12.00 9.03
N LEU A 271 -17.90 -12.10 9.06
CA LEU A 271 -17.21 -13.29 8.55
C LEU A 271 -17.56 -14.55 9.38
N PRO A 272 -17.63 -14.50 10.73
CA PRO A 272 -18.15 -15.62 11.53
C PRO A 272 -19.60 -15.97 11.20
N ALA A 273 -20.49 -14.98 11.02
CA ALA A 273 -21.89 -15.24 10.64
C ALA A 273 -22.02 -15.94 9.27
N ILE A 274 -21.14 -15.64 8.32
CA ILE A 274 -21.08 -16.34 7.03
C ILE A 274 -20.70 -17.82 7.25
N GLU A 275 -19.74 -18.08 8.13
CA GLU A 275 -19.30 -19.44 8.46
C GLU A 275 -20.40 -20.23 9.19
N GLU A 276 -21.08 -19.62 10.16
CA GLU A 276 -22.21 -20.18 10.87
C GLU A 276 -23.40 -20.48 9.95
N ALA A 277 -23.60 -19.68 8.88
CA ALA A 277 -24.58 -19.92 7.84
C ALA A 277 -24.23 -21.11 6.91
N GLY A 278 -23.11 -21.81 7.15
CA GLY A 278 -22.68 -23.01 6.41
C GLY A 278 -21.70 -22.74 5.26
N TYR A 279 -21.28 -21.51 5.03
CA TYR A 279 -20.29 -21.19 3.98
C TYR A 279 -18.84 -21.35 4.48
N THR A 280 -18.47 -22.53 4.95
CA THR A 280 -17.16 -22.83 5.59
C THR A 280 -15.94 -22.57 4.70
N HIS A 281 -16.11 -22.51 3.37
CA HIS A 281 -15.04 -22.25 2.39
C HIS A 281 -15.12 -20.84 1.77
N TYR A 282 -15.83 -19.91 2.40
CA TYR A 282 -16.01 -18.55 1.85
C TYR A 282 -14.68 -17.85 1.59
N ALA A 283 -13.70 -18.00 2.48
CA ALA A 283 -12.41 -17.35 2.37
C ALA A 283 -11.66 -17.79 1.08
N GLN A 284 -11.57 -19.10 0.83
CA GLN A 284 -10.94 -19.63 -0.39
C GLN A 284 -11.70 -19.21 -1.65
N SER A 285 -13.03 -19.15 -1.59
CA SER A 285 -13.86 -18.73 -2.72
C SER A 285 -13.64 -17.26 -3.06
N LEU A 286 -13.57 -16.40 -2.04
CA LEU A 286 -13.27 -14.98 -2.20
C LEU A 286 -11.84 -14.74 -2.70
N LEU A 287 -10.86 -15.51 -2.21
CA LEU A 287 -9.48 -15.41 -2.70
C LEU A 287 -9.36 -15.83 -4.16
N ARG A 288 -10.03 -16.92 -4.59
CA ARG A 288 -10.09 -17.29 -6.02
C ARG A 288 -10.72 -16.20 -6.87
N LEU A 289 -11.78 -15.56 -6.40
CA LEU A 289 -12.37 -14.40 -7.10
C LEU A 289 -11.37 -13.26 -7.23
N ALA A 290 -10.63 -12.95 -6.18
CA ALA A 290 -9.60 -11.91 -6.20
C ALA A 290 -8.44 -12.25 -7.15
N ASP A 291 -8.05 -13.52 -7.25
CA ASP A 291 -7.02 -13.98 -8.20
C ASP A 291 -7.51 -13.82 -9.64
N GLN A 292 -8.71 -14.29 -9.97
CA GLN A 292 -9.32 -14.09 -11.30
C GLN A 292 -9.48 -12.62 -11.66
N ALA A 293 -9.91 -11.78 -10.70
CA ALA A 293 -9.99 -10.33 -10.91
C ALA A 293 -8.60 -9.72 -11.17
N THR A 294 -7.57 -10.27 -10.54
CA THR A 294 -6.18 -9.81 -10.74
C THR A 294 -5.69 -10.16 -12.15
N GLU A 295 -5.94 -11.37 -12.64
CA GLU A 295 -5.61 -11.80 -14.00
C GLU A 295 -6.30 -10.93 -15.06
N ILE A 296 -7.61 -10.70 -14.90
CA ILE A 296 -8.38 -9.82 -15.79
C ILE A 296 -7.84 -8.39 -15.77
N GLN A 297 -7.52 -7.86 -14.58
CA GLN A 297 -6.98 -6.50 -14.46
C GLN A 297 -5.59 -6.39 -15.11
N GLN A 298 -4.72 -7.37 -14.94
CA GLN A 298 -3.40 -7.40 -15.60
C GLN A 298 -3.53 -7.44 -17.13
N TRP A 299 -4.47 -8.23 -17.65
CA TRP A 299 -4.76 -8.28 -19.07
C TRP A 299 -5.25 -6.93 -19.61
N LEU A 300 -6.19 -6.28 -18.89
CA LEU A 300 -6.67 -4.94 -19.26
C LEU A 300 -5.55 -3.89 -19.19
N ASP A 301 -4.70 -3.94 -18.16
CA ASP A 301 -3.57 -3.02 -18.01
C ASP A 301 -2.56 -3.23 -19.16
N ALA A 302 -2.30 -4.46 -19.58
CA ALA A 302 -1.41 -4.77 -20.70
C ALA A 302 -1.94 -4.17 -22.02
N ILE A 303 -3.21 -4.42 -22.35
CA ILE A 303 -3.84 -3.84 -23.56
C ILE A 303 -3.86 -2.31 -23.49
N ALA A 304 -4.20 -1.74 -22.32
CA ALA A 304 -4.17 -0.29 -22.16
C ALA A 304 -2.77 0.29 -22.40
N ASN A 305 -1.72 -0.41 -21.95
CA ASN A 305 -0.33 0.01 -22.16
C ASN A 305 0.08 -0.02 -23.65
N GLU A 306 -0.35 -1.03 -24.41
CA GLU A 306 -0.08 -1.12 -25.86
C GLU A 306 -0.63 0.08 -26.64
N HIS A 307 -1.78 0.61 -26.20
CA HIS A 307 -2.43 1.72 -26.88
C HIS A 307 -2.06 3.10 -26.32
N PHE A 308 -1.48 3.17 -25.13
CA PHE A 308 -1.34 4.42 -24.38
C PHE A 308 -0.51 5.46 -25.12
N GLU A 309 0.70 5.10 -25.52
CA GLU A 309 1.65 6.03 -26.16
C GLU A 309 1.15 6.55 -27.53
N ALA A 310 0.35 5.74 -28.22
CA ALA A 310 -0.24 6.13 -29.51
C ALA A 310 -1.46 7.05 -29.37
N LEU A 311 -2.19 6.95 -28.25
CA LEU A 311 -3.47 7.61 -28.06
C LEU A 311 -3.42 8.81 -27.11
N VAL A 312 -2.43 8.87 -26.22
CA VAL A 312 -2.39 9.83 -25.11
C VAL A 312 -1.14 10.69 -25.19
N SER A 313 -1.32 12.00 -25.11
CA SER A 313 -0.22 12.95 -24.90
C SER A 313 -0.46 13.72 -23.60
N ILE A 314 0.56 13.81 -22.76
CA ILE A 314 0.51 14.49 -21.46
C ILE A 314 1.49 15.66 -21.49
N GLU A 315 0.96 16.87 -21.33
CA GLU A 315 1.75 18.09 -21.16
C GLU A 315 1.66 18.54 -19.71
N ARG A 316 2.77 18.45 -18.97
CA ARG A 316 2.86 18.93 -17.59
C ARG A 316 3.21 20.42 -17.58
N THR A 317 2.53 21.20 -16.75
CA THR A 317 2.75 22.64 -16.63
C THR A 317 3.78 22.92 -15.52
N PRO A 318 5.00 23.40 -15.84
CA PRO A 318 6.11 23.49 -14.88
C PRO A 318 5.85 24.44 -13.69
N THR A 319 4.85 25.33 -13.79
CA THR A 319 4.63 26.43 -12.85
C THR A 319 3.45 26.23 -11.87
N ALA A 320 2.67 25.15 -11.99
CA ALA A 320 1.38 25.02 -11.30
C ALA A 320 1.27 23.80 -10.35
N GLY A 321 2.38 23.27 -9.84
CA GLY A 321 2.39 22.10 -8.94
C GLY A 321 2.25 20.74 -9.67
N ASP A 322 2.64 19.66 -9.00
CA ASP A 322 2.78 18.31 -9.59
C ASP A 322 1.52 17.69 -10.22
N SER A 323 0.35 18.28 -9.99
CA SER A 323 -0.92 17.75 -10.50
C SER A 323 -1.54 18.53 -11.65
N ALA A 324 -0.97 19.66 -12.05
CA ALA A 324 -1.47 20.46 -13.17
C ALA A 324 -0.95 19.88 -14.49
N ALA A 325 -1.87 19.41 -15.31
CA ALA A 325 -1.54 18.81 -16.61
C ALA A 325 -2.66 19.00 -17.63
N ILE A 326 -2.27 19.01 -18.89
CA ILE A 326 -3.19 18.92 -20.04
C ILE A 326 -2.95 17.57 -20.70
N VAL A 327 -3.97 16.75 -20.76
CA VAL A 327 -3.97 15.45 -21.42
C VAL A 327 -4.82 15.54 -22.67
N ARG A 328 -4.26 15.12 -23.80
CA ARG A 328 -5.01 15.00 -25.07
C ARG A 328 -5.07 13.55 -25.47
N LEU A 329 -6.27 13.07 -25.80
CA LEU A 329 -6.52 11.72 -26.31
C LEU A 329 -7.09 11.81 -27.73
N ALA A 330 -6.56 10.99 -28.64
CA ALA A 330 -7.10 10.81 -29.97
C ALA A 330 -8.46 10.13 -29.91
N ARG A 331 -9.56 10.88 -30.09
CA ARG A 331 -10.92 10.40 -29.80
C ARG A 331 -11.34 9.23 -30.70
N GLU A 332 -11.13 9.34 -31.99
CA GLU A 332 -11.64 8.33 -32.95
C GLU A 332 -10.98 6.96 -32.74
N PRO A 333 -9.65 6.84 -32.66
CA PRO A 333 -9.01 5.57 -32.32
C PRO A 333 -9.38 5.05 -30.92
N LEU A 334 -9.51 5.95 -29.92
CA LEU A 334 -9.97 5.58 -28.58
C LEU A 334 -11.40 5.03 -28.62
N GLY A 335 -12.30 5.67 -29.39
CA GLY A 335 -13.69 5.25 -29.56
C GLY A 335 -13.86 3.90 -30.25
N GLY A 336 -12.88 3.47 -31.04
CA GLY A 336 -12.83 2.14 -31.67
C GLY A 336 -12.49 0.99 -30.69
N LEU A 337 -11.98 1.31 -29.50
CA LEU A 337 -11.69 0.31 -28.49
C LEU A 337 -12.91 -0.06 -27.66
N SER A 338 -12.92 -1.25 -27.06
CA SER A 338 -13.98 -1.64 -26.12
C SER A 338 -13.97 -0.75 -24.87
N TRP A 339 -15.15 -0.54 -24.25
CA TRP A 339 -15.26 0.31 -23.07
C TRP A 339 -14.34 -0.10 -21.89
N PRO A 340 -14.16 -1.39 -21.56
CA PRO A 340 -13.20 -1.76 -20.53
C PRO A 340 -11.77 -1.28 -20.80
N VAL A 341 -11.32 -1.33 -22.05
CA VAL A 341 -9.99 -0.86 -22.45
C VAL A 341 -9.90 0.68 -22.40
N GLN A 342 -10.93 1.38 -22.91
CA GLN A 342 -11.01 2.85 -22.80
C GLN A 342 -10.90 3.29 -21.34
N ARG A 343 -11.66 2.62 -20.44
CA ARG A 343 -11.64 2.89 -19.01
C ARG A 343 -10.27 2.59 -18.38
N ALA A 344 -9.58 1.53 -18.81
CA ALA A 344 -8.24 1.21 -18.33
C ALA A 344 -7.22 2.29 -18.74
N ILE A 345 -7.26 2.77 -19.98
CA ILE A 345 -6.42 3.88 -20.48
C ILE A 345 -6.69 5.15 -19.64
N LEU A 346 -7.95 5.51 -19.46
CA LEU A 346 -8.33 6.66 -18.64
C LEU A 346 -7.85 6.50 -17.19
N SER A 347 -8.06 5.33 -16.58
CA SER A 347 -7.60 5.05 -15.21
C SER A 347 -6.08 5.14 -15.07
N ARG A 348 -5.31 4.74 -16.11
CA ARG A 348 -3.85 4.92 -16.14
C ARG A 348 -3.46 6.40 -16.09
N ILE A 349 -4.15 7.26 -16.86
CA ILE A 349 -3.93 8.72 -16.81
C ILE A 349 -4.10 9.27 -15.40
N TRP A 350 -5.18 8.88 -14.70
CA TRP A 350 -5.42 9.29 -13.31
C TRP A 350 -4.29 8.87 -12.39
N LYS A 351 -3.78 7.63 -12.54
CA LYS A 351 -2.66 7.09 -11.75
C LYS A 351 -1.36 7.83 -12.04
N GLU A 352 -1.05 8.08 -13.31
CA GLU A 352 0.20 8.74 -13.75
C GLU A 352 0.27 10.21 -13.30
N LEU A 353 -0.89 10.88 -13.23
CA LEU A 353 -1.01 12.26 -12.80
C LEU A 353 -1.38 12.44 -11.34
N ASN A 354 -1.41 11.36 -10.56
CA ASN A 354 -1.84 11.37 -9.15
C ASN A 354 -3.21 12.06 -8.94
N TRP A 355 -4.13 11.89 -9.90
CA TRP A 355 -5.50 12.37 -9.75
C TRP A 355 -6.33 11.39 -8.92
N SER A 356 -7.30 11.90 -8.13
CA SER A 356 -8.13 11.06 -7.25
C SER A 356 -9.14 10.22 -8.03
N LEU A 357 -8.83 8.93 -8.25
CA LEU A 357 -9.78 7.97 -8.82
C LEU A 357 -10.98 7.70 -7.89
N GLY A 358 -10.79 7.79 -6.58
CA GLY A 358 -11.85 7.51 -5.60
C GLY A 358 -13.01 8.51 -5.61
N ALA A 359 -12.80 9.69 -6.18
CA ALA A 359 -13.86 10.67 -6.38
C ALA A 359 -14.72 10.39 -7.63
N MET A 360 -14.27 9.50 -8.53
CA MET A 360 -14.96 9.14 -9.76
C MET A 360 -16.11 8.17 -9.49
N THR A 361 -17.35 8.63 -9.72
CA THR A 361 -18.56 7.80 -9.61
C THR A 361 -18.86 7.09 -10.95
N GLN A 362 -19.78 6.12 -10.90
CA GLN A 362 -20.28 5.45 -12.12
C GLN A 362 -20.88 6.46 -13.13
N THR A 363 -21.54 7.52 -12.66
CA THR A 363 -22.10 8.59 -13.50
C THR A 363 -21.00 9.28 -14.29
N HIS A 364 -19.89 9.67 -13.66
CA HIS A 364 -18.77 10.32 -14.34
C HIS A 364 -18.15 9.43 -15.43
N TRP A 365 -18.01 8.12 -15.15
CA TRP A 365 -17.54 7.15 -16.15
C TRP A 365 -18.51 7.00 -17.33
N LEU A 366 -19.81 7.03 -17.10
CA LEU A 366 -20.82 6.97 -18.16
C LEU A 366 -20.85 8.25 -19.02
N GLU A 367 -20.62 9.41 -18.43
CA GLU A 367 -20.50 10.68 -19.15
C GLU A 367 -19.27 10.68 -20.06
N LEU A 368 -18.10 10.25 -19.57
CA LEU A 368 -16.90 10.07 -20.38
C LEU A 368 -17.14 9.10 -21.56
N ARG A 369 -17.77 7.94 -21.28
CA ARG A 369 -18.12 6.96 -22.32
C ARG A 369 -19.03 7.55 -23.39
N LYS A 370 -20.06 8.29 -23.01
CA LYS A 370 -20.99 8.96 -23.96
C LYS A 370 -20.25 9.97 -24.82
N LEU A 371 -19.39 10.78 -24.22
CA LEU A 371 -18.63 11.80 -24.94
C LEU A 371 -17.65 11.18 -25.96
N ILE A 372 -16.95 10.12 -25.59
CA ILE A 372 -16.07 9.37 -26.48
C ILE A 372 -16.84 8.75 -27.64
N ALA A 373 -17.98 8.11 -27.36
CA ALA A 373 -18.79 7.41 -28.37
C ALA A 373 -19.51 8.37 -29.34
N SER A 374 -20.10 9.46 -28.84
CA SER A 374 -20.89 10.37 -29.65
C SER A 374 -20.04 11.28 -30.54
N GLY A 375 -18.83 11.62 -30.12
CA GLY A 375 -17.99 12.63 -30.77
C GLY A 375 -18.60 14.03 -30.79
N MET A 376 -19.69 14.24 -30.06
CA MET A 376 -20.31 15.56 -29.98
C MET A 376 -19.37 16.54 -29.25
N MET A 377 -19.34 17.77 -29.76
CA MET A 377 -18.67 18.85 -29.04
C MET A 377 -19.34 19.07 -27.71
N GLY A 378 -18.57 19.11 -26.63
CA GLY A 378 -19.09 19.31 -25.29
C GLY A 378 -17.98 19.50 -24.27
N ALA A 379 -18.38 20.04 -23.12
CA ALA A 379 -17.51 20.20 -21.97
C ALA A 379 -18.26 19.91 -20.69
N PHE A 380 -17.58 19.30 -19.72
CA PHE A 380 -18.10 19.10 -18.35
C PHE A 380 -16.95 19.00 -17.35
N HIS A 381 -17.26 18.99 -16.07
CA HIS A 381 -16.25 18.90 -15.01
C HIS A 381 -16.34 17.57 -14.27
N LEU A 382 -15.19 16.98 -14.04
CA LEU A 382 -15.01 15.81 -13.20
C LEU A 382 -14.53 16.23 -11.81
N PRO A 383 -14.66 15.35 -10.80
CA PRO A 383 -14.12 15.59 -9.47
C PRO A 383 -12.61 15.92 -9.51
N GLY A 384 -12.19 16.79 -8.59
CA GLY A 384 -10.78 17.24 -8.52
C GLY A 384 -10.44 18.36 -9.48
N ALA A 385 -11.46 19.18 -9.86
CA ALA A 385 -11.32 20.32 -10.76
C ALA A 385 -10.75 19.95 -12.16
N ILE A 386 -11.10 18.76 -12.67
CA ILE A 386 -10.69 18.30 -13.99
C ILE A 386 -11.76 18.73 -15.01
N GLU A 387 -11.41 19.65 -15.89
CA GLU A 387 -12.25 20.02 -17.03
C GLU A 387 -12.05 19.01 -18.16
N VAL A 388 -13.14 18.53 -18.73
CA VAL A 388 -13.16 17.65 -19.91
C VAL A 388 -13.76 18.39 -21.07
N LYS A 389 -13.06 18.41 -22.21
CA LYS A 389 -13.54 19.00 -23.47
C LYS A 389 -13.39 18.00 -24.60
N CYS A 390 -14.38 17.95 -25.48
CA CYS A 390 -14.32 17.22 -26.76
C CYS A 390 -14.56 18.21 -27.90
N ASP A 391 -13.63 18.26 -28.86
CA ASP A 391 -13.73 19.08 -30.07
C ASP A 391 -14.10 18.25 -31.32
N GLY A 392 -14.54 17.00 -31.12
CA GLY A 392 -14.86 16.05 -32.19
C GLY A 392 -13.65 15.20 -32.62
N ARG A 393 -12.41 15.70 -32.55
CA ARG A 393 -11.19 14.97 -32.92
C ARG A 393 -10.42 14.49 -31.69
N ALA A 394 -10.38 15.31 -30.67
CA ALA A 394 -9.64 15.03 -29.44
C ALA A 394 -10.54 15.17 -28.21
N LEU A 395 -10.24 14.35 -27.21
CA LEU A 395 -10.72 14.50 -25.85
C LEU A 395 -9.59 15.15 -25.04
N THR A 396 -9.84 16.31 -24.46
CA THR A 396 -8.87 17.03 -23.63
C THR A 396 -9.31 17.01 -22.18
N LEU A 397 -8.41 16.56 -21.29
CA LEU A 397 -8.58 16.63 -19.85
C LEU A 397 -7.61 17.69 -19.34
N ARG A 398 -8.09 18.65 -18.55
CA ARG A 398 -7.26 19.72 -17.99
C ARG A 398 -7.52 19.84 -16.49
N LYS A 399 -6.47 19.77 -15.70
CA LYS A 399 -6.51 20.13 -14.30
C LYS A 399 -5.68 21.40 -14.10
N SER A 400 -6.31 22.40 -13.53
CA SER A 400 -5.70 23.71 -13.20
C SER A 400 -5.19 23.71 -11.76
#